data_94244362c1d2ceb37346db19fd2fda3a
#
_entry.id   94244362c1d2ceb37346db19fd2fda3a
#
_cell.length_a   1.000
_cell.length_b   1.000
_cell.length_c   1.000
_cell.angle_alpha   90.00
_cell.angle_beta   90.00
_cell.angle_gamma   90.00
#
_symmetry.space_group_name_H-M   'P 1'
#
loop_
_entity.id
_entity.type
_entity.pdbx_description
1 polymer ?
#
loop_
_entity_poly.entity_id
_entity_poly.type
_entity_poly.pdbx_seq_one_letter_code
_entity_poly.pdbx_strand_id
1 'polypeptide(L)'
;MTNINYTYNDSEGAPSLVEPGTYAVKAVKFETGFTSNNNDKITLHIQIKEGPIAYENIIFTEKAMWKMDIILKAFSASKKLPLPKAGMSVKIDEEFMLKYIIGGVAKAEIVVHEYNGKKSNRVSNWIVPSELPAPAVEKMDKPSPIDDF
;
A
#
# COMPACT_ATOMS: atom_id res chain seq x y z
N MET A 1 15.65 33.29 -16.62
CA MET A 1 14.45 32.61 -16.23
C MET A 1 13.48 32.42 -17.39
N THR A 2 12.92 31.26 -17.48
CA THR A 2 12.02 30.97 -18.57
C THR A 2 10.64 31.49 -18.27
N ASN A 3 9.98 32.04 -19.25
CA ASN A 3 8.61 32.45 -19.08
C ASN A 3 7.72 31.22 -19.14
N ILE A 4 6.98 31.00 -18.08
CA ILE A 4 6.09 29.86 -18.01
C ILE A 4 4.67 30.38 -18.06
N ASN A 5 3.96 29.96 -19.07
CA ASN A 5 2.55 30.32 -19.15
C ASN A 5 1.74 29.33 -18.34
N TYR A 6 1.01 29.85 -17.38
CA TYR A 6 0.20 29.01 -16.50
C TYR A 6 -1.24 29.49 -16.56
N THR A 7 -2.12 28.58 -16.75
CA THR A 7 -3.55 28.87 -16.73
C THR A 7 -4.19 28.16 -15.55
N TYR A 8 -4.77 28.95 -14.69
CA TYR A 8 -5.44 28.40 -13.51
C TYR A 8 -6.80 27.84 -13.92
N ASN A 9 -7.03 26.58 -13.67
CA ASN A 9 -8.28 25.95 -14.07
C ASN A 9 -9.09 25.41 -12.90
N ASP A 10 -8.69 25.76 -11.69
CA ASP A 10 -9.44 25.33 -10.52
C ASP A 10 -9.56 23.80 -10.45
N SER A 11 -8.52 23.12 -10.88
CA SER A 11 -8.53 21.66 -10.78
C SER A 11 -8.44 21.23 -9.34
N GLU A 12 -8.87 20.04 -9.06
CA GLU A 12 -8.86 19.54 -7.73
C GLU A 12 -7.58 18.79 -7.41
N GLY A 13 -6.48 19.35 -7.77
CA GLY A 13 -5.21 18.83 -7.38
C GLY A 13 -4.72 17.78 -8.32
N ALA A 14 -4.09 16.79 -7.80
CA ALA A 14 -3.35 15.81 -8.53
C ALA A 14 -4.14 15.12 -9.61
N PRO A 15 -3.53 14.20 -10.31
CA PRO A 15 -4.17 13.56 -11.46
C PRO A 15 -5.57 13.07 -11.16
N SER A 16 -6.34 12.98 -12.20
CA SER A 16 -7.72 12.52 -12.07
C SER A 16 -7.77 11.17 -11.42
N LEU A 17 -8.87 10.90 -10.74
CA LEU A 17 -9.08 9.61 -10.13
C LEU A 17 -9.09 8.53 -11.19
N VAL A 18 -8.66 7.33 -10.78
CA VAL A 18 -8.80 6.18 -11.66
C VAL A 18 -10.15 5.52 -11.38
N GLU A 19 -10.66 4.82 -12.37
CA GLU A 19 -11.91 4.12 -12.22
C GLU A 19 -11.72 2.89 -11.35
N PRO A 20 -12.78 2.40 -10.69
CA PRO A 20 -12.65 1.20 -9.88
C PRO A 20 -12.10 0.05 -10.71
N GLY A 21 -11.19 -0.70 -10.13
CA GLY A 21 -10.59 -1.82 -10.81
C GLY A 21 -9.35 -2.29 -10.07
N THR A 22 -8.64 -3.22 -10.68
CA THR A 22 -7.42 -3.77 -10.10
C THR A 22 -6.22 -3.09 -10.74
N TYR A 23 -5.35 -2.57 -9.91
CA TYR A 23 -4.19 -1.81 -10.38
C TYR A 23 -2.93 -2.27 -9.69
N ALA A 24 -1.80 -2.09 -10.37
CA ALA A 24 -0.50 -2.21 -9.72
C ALA A 24 -0.28 -0.97 -8.87
N VAL A 25 0.22 -1.14 -7.67
CA VAL A 25 0.44 -0.04 -6.75
C VAL A 25 1.79 -0.19 -6.09
N LYS A 26 2.34 0.92 -5.65
CA LYS A 26 3.63 0.93 -4.98
C LYS A 26 3.51 1.69 -3.67
N ALA A 27 4.01 1.09 -2.59
CA ALA A 27 4.02 1.78 -1.30
C ALA A 27 5.18 2.75 -1.31
N VAL A 28 4.88 4.04 -1.18
CA VAL A 28 5.92 5.06 -1.31
C VAL A 28 6.27 5.72 0.00
N LYS A 29 5.35 5.71 0.98
CA LYS A 29 5.58 6.43 2.20
C LYS A 29 4.61 5.95 3.25
N PHE A 30 4.92 6.17 4.52
CA PHE A 30 3.98 5.86 5.59
C PHE A 30 4.06 6.92 6.67
N GLU A 31 2.98 7.01 7.45
CA GLU A 31 2.92 7.89 8.59
C GLU A 31 2.32 7.13 9.75
N THR A 32 2.75 7.45 10.97
CA THR A 32 2.22 6.80 12.14
C THR A 32 1.33 7.78 12.89
N GLY A 33 0.40 7.26 13.65
CA GLY A 33 -0.49 8.09 14.42
C GLY A 33 -1.37 7.24 15.33
N PHE A 34 -2.46 7.86 15.78
CA PHE A 34 -3.39 7.18 16.66
C PHE A 34 -4.81 7.43 16.18
N THR A 35 -5.67 6.46 16.43
CA THR A 35 -7.08 6.64 16.13
C THR A 35 -7.72 7.45 17.26
N SER A 36 -8.98 7.83 17.08
CA SER A 36 -9.70 8.56 18.11
C SER A 36 -9.83 7.72 19.39
N ASN A 37 -9.74 6.41 19.29
CA ASN A 37 -9.76 5.54 20.46
C ASN A 37 -8.36 5.23 20.96
N ASN A 38 -7.38 6.00 20.49
CA ASN A 38 -6.01 5.88 20.95
C ASN A 38 -5.32 4.57 20.60
N ASN A 39 -5.70 3.97 19.51
CA ASN A 39 -5.03 2.78 19.00
C ASN A 39 -3.97 3.18 17.98
N ASP A 40 -2.88 2.44 17.94
CA ASP A 40 -1.84 2.70 16.95
C ASP A 40 -2.38 2.58 15.55
N LYS A 41 -1.91 3.44 14.67
CA LYS A 41 -2.36 3.46 13.28
C LYS A 41 -1.19 3.80 12.38
N ILE A 42 -1.12 3.12 11.25
CA ILE A 42 -0.18 3.46 10.18
C ILE A 42 -1.00 3.78 8.94
N THR A 43 -0.68 4.90 8.30
CA THR A 43 -1.30 5.28 7.04
C THR A 43 -0.26 5.10 5.94
N LEU A 44 -0.54 4.21 4.99
CA LEU A 44 0.32 3.99 3.85
C LEU A 44 -0.10 4.92 2.72
N HIS A 45 0.88 5.51 2.07
CA HIS A 45 0.66 6.28 0.86
C HIS A 45 0.98 5.37 -0.31
N ILE A 46 0.00 5.11 -1.14
CA ILE A 46 0.09 4.12 -2.19
C ILE A 46 0.00 4.82 -3.53
N GLN A 47 1.04 4.69 -4.35
CA GLN A 47 1.02 5.28 -5.70
C GLN A 47 0.37 4.29 -6.64
N ILE A 48 -0.76 4.66 -7.21
CA ILE A 48 -1.42 3.84 -8.21
C ILE A 48 -0.69 4.06 -9.53
N LYS A 49 -0.42 3.00 -10.25
CA LYS A 49 0.29 3.11 -11.52
C LYS A 49 -0.47 4.03 -12.46
N GLU A 50 0.18 5.09 -12.88
CA GLU A 50 -0.41 6.10 -13.76
C GLU A 50 -1.65 6.76 -13.16
N GLY A 51 -1.69 6.87 -11.84
CA GLY A 51 -2.83 7.45 -11.17
C GLY A 51 -2.43 8.24 -9.94
N PRO A 52 -3.40 8.59 -9.13
CA PRO A 52 -3.13 9.39 -7.94
C PRO A 52 -2.62 8.55 -6.79
N ILE A 53 -2.33 9.22 -5.68
CA ILE A 53 -1.94 8.55 -4.45
C ILE A 53 -3.23 8.12 -3.74
N ALA A 54 -3.29 6.88 -3.34
CA ALA A 54 -4.36 6.39 -2.49
C ALA A 54 -3.80 6.17 -1.10
N TYR A 55 -4.69 6.05 -0.12
CA TYR A 55 -4.29 5.91 1.26
C TYR A 55 -4.87 4.64 1.84
N GLU A 56 -4.09 3.96 2.66
CA GLU A 56 -4.52 2.76 3.33
C GLU A 56 -4.22 2.89 4.80
N ASN A 57 -5.24 2.82 5.64
CA ASN A 57 -5.07 2.92 7.09
C ASN A 57 -5.02 1.53 7.69
N ILE A 58 -3.99 1.29 8.47
CA ILE A 58 -3.83 0.03 9.18
C ILE A 58 -3.95 0.33 10.67
N ILE A 59 -4.95 -0.23 11.31
CA ILE A 59 -5.21 0.01 12.72
C ILE A 59 -4.82 -1.24 13.49
N PHE A 60 -4.04 -1.05 14.56
CA PHE A 60 -3.49 -2.18 15.29
C PHE A 60 -4.35 -2.52 16.50
N THR A 61 -5.50 -3.13 16.22
CA THR A 61 -6.35 -3.72 17.24
C THR A 61 -6.48 -5.20 16.90
N GLU A 62 -6.92 -5.98 17.84
CA GLU A 62 -7.07 -7.40 17.59
C GLU A 62 -7.98 -7.68 16.40
N LYS A 63 -9.02 -6.89 16.27
CA LYS A 63 -9.99 -7.12 15.21
C LYS A 63 -9.49 -6.66 13.84
N ALA A 64 -8.56 -5.74 13.80
CA ALA A 64 -8.14 -5.14 12.54
C ALA A 64 -6.73 -5.54 12.10
N MET A 65 -6.00 -6.26 12.94
CA MET A 65 -4.62 -6.62 12.60
C MET A 65 -4.49 -7.54 11.41
N TRP A 66 -5.57 -8.24 11.06
CA TRP A 66 -5.54 -9.13 9.91
C TRP A 66 -5.16 -8.38 8.63
N LYS A 67 -5.46 -7.08 8.59
CA LYS A 67 -5.14 -6.30 7.41
C LYS A 67 -3.62 -6.22 7.21
N MET A 68 -2.86 -6.11 8.28
CA MET A 68 -1.41 -6.09 8.18
C MET A 68 -0.88 -7.39 7.60
N ASP A 69 -1.49 -8.52 8.00
CA ASP A 69 -1.09 -9.81 7.46
C ASP A 69 -1.28 -9.85 5.95
N ILE A 70 -2.43 -9.38 5.49
CA ILE A 70 -2.73 -9.38 4.06
C ILE A 70 -1.78 -8.46 3.30
N ILE A 71 -1.48 -7.30 3.86
CA ILE A 71 -0.58 -6.34 3.21
C ILE A 71 0.83 -6.91 3.11
N LEU A 72 1.31 -7.57 4.17
CA LEU A 72 2.62 -8.20 4.11
C LEU A 72 2.66 -9.25 3.01
N LYS A 73 1.60 -10.03 2.89
CA LYS A 73 1.55 -11.03 1.83
C LYS A 73 1.52 -10.39 0.46
N ALA A 74 0.78 -9.29 0.32
CA ALA A 74 0.67 -8.64 -0.97
C ALA A 74 1.99 -8.08 -1.47
N PHE A 75 2.83 -7.57 -0.56
CA PHE A 75 4.10 -6.99 -0.96
C PHE A 75 5.27 -7.98 -0.93
N SER A 76 5.05 -9.18 -0.39
CA SER A 76 6.16 -10.11 -0.20
C SER A 76 6.83 -10.52 -1.51
N ALA A 77 6.05 -10.66 -2.56
CA ALA A 77 6.61 -11.10 -3.84
C ALA A 77 7.60 -10.10 -4.40
N SER A 78 7.25 -8.81 -4.39
CA SER A 78 8.16 -7.82 -4.96
C SER A 78 9.34 -7.55 -4.05
N LYS A 79 9.16 -7.63 -2.73
CA LYS A 79 10.26 -7.42 -1.80
C LYS A 79 11.14 -8.66 -1.69
N LYS A 80 10.63 -9.81 -2.11
CA LYS A 80 11.39 -11.05 -2.13
C LYS A 80 11.97 -11.44 -0.78
N LEU A 81 11.18 -11.21 0.26
CA LEU A 81 11.58 -11.55 1.61
C LEU A 81 10.63 -12.59 2.17
N PRO A 82 11.13 -13.51 3.00
CA PRO A 82 10.22 -14.47 3.62
C PRO A 82 9.31 -13.77 4.60
N LEU A 83 8.11 -14.28 4.72
CA LEU A 83 7.15 -13.75 5.69
C LEU A 83 7.54 -14.19 7.09
N PRO A 84 7.11 -13.41 8.11
CA PRO A 84 7.29 -13.89 9.47
C PRO A 84 6.50 -15.18 9.68
N LYS A 85 6.94 -15.99 10.61
CA LYS A 85 6.23 -17.22 10.92
C LYS A 85 4.93 -16.88 11.62
N ALA A 86 3.91 -17.68 11.35
CA ALA A 86 2.63 -17.48 12.00
C ALA A 86 2.79 -17.54 13.51
N GLY A 87 2.17 -16.60 14.20
CA GLY A 87 2.26 -16.53 15.65
C GLY A 87 3.48 -15.79 16.17
N MET A 88 4.40 -15.39 15.29
CA MET A 88 5.58 -14.70 15.73
C MET A 88 5.26 -13.22 15.93
N SER A 89 5.71 -12.66 17.03
CA SER A 89 5.54 -11.23 17.26
C SER A 89 6.71 -10.49 16.66
N VAL A 90 6.41 -9.41 15.94
CA VAL A 90 7.44 -8.57 15.37
C VAL A 90 7.16 -7.13 15.75
N LYS A 91 8.22 -6.34 15.80
CA LYS A 91 8.06 -4.94 16.08
C LYS A 91 7.93 -4.16 14.78
N ILE A 92 6.87 -3.39 14.68
CA ILE A 92 6.63 -2.56 13.50
C ILE A 92 7.25 -1.20 13.75
N ASP A 93 8.40 -0.95 13.15
CA ASP A 93 9.06 0.35 13.26
C ASP A 93 9.46 0.78 11.86
N GLU A 94 10.20 1.86 11.78
CA GLU A 94 10.59 2.39 10.48
C GLU A 94 11.40 1.38 9.69
N GLU A 95 12.32 0.71 10.36
CA GLU A 95 13.14 -0.27 9.69
C GLU A 95 12.30 -1.42 9.12
N PHE A 96 11.33 -1.87 9.87
CA PHE A 96 10.42 -2.92 9.41
C PHE A 96 9.66 -2.47 8.17
N MET A 97 9.11 -1.25 8.21
CA MET A 97 8.32 -0.75 7.09
C MET A 97 9.18 -0.59 5.84
N LEU A 98 10.39 -0.06 5.99
CA LEU A 98 11.26 0.11 4.84
C LEU A 98 11.71 -1.23 4.26
N LYS A 99 11.86 -2.22 5.11
CA LYS A 99 12.33 -3.52 4.67
C LYS A 99 11.22 -4.32 3.97
N TYR A 100 10.03 -4.33 4.54
CA TYR A 100 8.99 -5.24 4.07
C TYR A 100 7.93 -4.60 3.17
N ILE A 101 7.76 -3.31 3.22
CA ILE A 101 6.63 -2.68 2.53
C ILE A 101 7.03 -1.54 1.63
N ILE A 102 7.71 -0.52 2.17
CA ILE A 102 7.99 0.69 1.40
C ILE A 102 8.92 0.39 0.24
N GLY A 103 8.56 0.85 -0.93
CA GLY A 103 9.28 0.55 -2.17
C GLY A 103 8.79 -0.71 -2.84
N GLY A 104 7.92 -1.46 -2.19
CA GLY A 104 7.39 -2.69 -2.76
C GLY A 104 6.22 -2.41 -3.70
N VAL A 105 5.93 -3.37 -4.54
CA VAL A 105 4.85 -3.29 -5.51
C VAL A 105 3.88 -4.43 -5.23
N ALA A 106 2.61 -4.14 -5.39
CA ALA A 106 1.56 -5.13 -5.18
C ALA A 106 0.43 -4.83 -6.12
N LYS A 107 -0.62 -5.63 -6.06
CA LYS A 107 -1.85 -5.35 -6.78
C LYS A 107 -2.97 -5.16 -5.78
N ALA A 108 -3.86 -4.26 -6.08
CA ALA A 108 -4.96 -3.96 -5.17
C ALA A 108 -6.18 -3.56 -5.97
N GLU A 109 -7.33 -3.82 -5.39
CA GLU A 109 -8.57 -3.32 -5.94
C GLU A 109 -8.78 -1.92 -5.43
N ILE A 110 -8.97 -0.99 -6.36
CA ILE A 110 -9.11 0.41 -6.06
C ILE A 110 -10.56 0.81 -6.31
N VAL A 111 -11.10 1.60 -5.40
CA VAL A 111 -12.47 2.10 -5.55
C VAL A 111 -12.44 3.60 -5.38
N VAL A 112 -13.56 4.24 -5.68
CA VAL A 112 -13.72 5.67 -5.46
C VAL A 112 -14.51 5.84 -4.17
N HIS A 113 -13.95 6.62 -3.27
CA HIS A 113 -14.59 6.91 -1.99
C HIS A 113 -14.93 8.40 -1.97
N GLU A 114 -16.12 8.72 -1.50
CA GLU A 114 -16.54 10.11 -1.42
C GLU A 114 -16.80 10.49 0.03
N TYR A 115 -16.25 11.64 0.44
CA TYR A 115 -16.46 12.13 1.78
C TYR A 115 -16.57 13.65 1.70
N ASN A 116 -17.66 14.18 2.21
CA ASN A 116 -17.94 15.63 2.18
C ASN A 116 -17.82 16.21 0.78
N GLY A 117 -18.31 15.48 -0.20
CA GLY A 117 -18.30 15.96 -1.58
C GLY A 117 -16.99 15.79 -2.29
N LYS A 118 -15.97 15.29 -1.61
CA LYS A 118 -14.66 15.07 -2.24
C LYS A 118 -14.46 13.60 -2.52
N LYS A 119 -13.97 13.30 -3.69
CA LYS A 119 -13.73 11.92 -4.09
C LYS A 119 -12.26 11.61 -4.05
N SER A 120 -11.93 10.40 -3.66
CA SER A 120 -10.55 9.94 -3.65
C SER A 120 -10.54 8.46 -3.96
N ASN A 121 -9.38 7.98 -4.40
CA ASN A 121 -9.22 6.55 -4.59
C ASN A 121 -8.73 5.92 -3.30
N ARG A 122 -9.25 4.73 -3.02
CA ARG A 122 -8.86 3.98 -1.84
C ARG A 122 -8.73 2.53 -2.20
N VAL A 123 -7.92 1.83 -1.42
CA VAL A 123 -7.79 0.39 -1.58
C VAL A 123 -8.98 -0.27 -0.89
N SER A 124 -9.73 -1.07 -1.64
CA SER A 124 -10.81 -1.84 -1.04
C SER A 124 -10.34 -3.25 -0.69
N ASN A 125 -9.36 -3.77 -1.40
CA ASN A 125 -8.90 -5.12 -1.17
C ASN A 125 -7.50 -5.27 -1.73
N TRP A 126 -6.68 -6.07 -1.06
CA TRP A 126 -5.33 -6.36 -1.53
C TRP A 126 -5.33 -7.73 -2.19
N ILE A 127 -4.59 -7.86 -3.27
CA ILE A 127 -4.49 -9.12 -4.00
C ILE A 127 -3.25 -9.84 -3.49
N VAL A 128 -3.46 -11.00 -2.90
CA VAL A 128 -2.35 -11.81 -2.41
C VAL A 128 -1.83 -12.64 -3.57
N PRO A 129 -0.52 -12.61 -3.83
CA PRO A 129 0.02 -13.41 -4.93
C PRO A 129 -0.22 -14.90 -4.70
N SER A 130 -0.37 -15.63 -5.76
CA SER A 130 -0.60 -17.06 -5.65
C SER A 130 0.63 -17.81 -5.16
N GLU A 131 1.81 -17.23 -5.35
CA GLU A 131 3.04 -17.83 -4.86
C GLU A 131 3.72 -16.89 -3.91
N LEU A 132 3.82 -17.27 -2.65
CA LEU A 132 4.46 -16.47 -1.63
C LEU A 132 5.81 -17.06 -1.27
N PRO A 133 6.77 -16.22 -0.85
CA PRO A 133 8.03 -16.74 -0.34
C PRO A 133 7.77 -17.58 0.90
N ALA A 134 8.43 -18.71 1.00
CA ALA A 134 8.27 -19.55 2.17
C ALA A 134 8.96 -18.92 3.35
N PRO A 135 8.31 -18.90 4.52
CA PRO A 135 8.94 -18.31 5.69
C PRO A 135 10.14 -19.15 6.09
N ALA A 136 11.22 -18.49 6.37
CA ALA A 136 12.44 -19.12 6.82
C ALA A 136 13.02 -20.15 5.88
N VAL A 137 12.62 -20.17 4.63
CA VAL A 137 13.19 -21.08 3.67
C VAL A 137 13.68 -20.31 2.52
N GLU A 138 14.78 -20.62 2.07
CA GLU A 138 15.36 -19.89 1.09
C GLU A 138 15.11 -20.19 -0.31
N LYS A 139 14.54 -21.15 -0.71
CA LYS A 139 14.45 -21.56 -2.02
C LYS A 139 13.56 -20.77 -2.88
N MET A 140 14.04 -19.84 -3.55
CA MET A 140 13.24 -19.02 -4.36
C MET A 140 13.70 -19.04 -5.75
N ASP A 141 13.22 -19.77 -6.57
CA ASP A 141 13.68 -19.84 -7.89
C ASP A 141 12.73 -19.28 -8.89
N LYS A 142 11.68 -18.62 -8.47
CA LYS A 142 10.76 -18.06 -9.41
C LYS A 142 10.76 -16.58 -9.40
N PRO A 143 10.63 -15.94 -10.55
CA PRO A 143 10.58 -14.48 -10.57
C PRO A 143 9.30 -13.99 -9.94
N SER A 144 9.34 -12.79 -9.47
CA SER A 144 8.15 -12.16 -8.91
C SER A 144 7.13 -11.98 -10.00
N PRO A 145 5.87 -12.25 -9.73
CA PRO A 145 4.84 -12.00 -10.71
C PRO A 145 4.46 -10.53 -10.82
N ILE A 146 5.01 -9.70 -9.98
CA ILE A 146 4.67 -8.29 -10.02
C ILE A 146 5.93 -7.49 -10.14
N ASP A 147 6.33 -7.19 -11.33
CA ASP A 147 7.54 -6.45 -11.51
C ASP A 147 7.41 -5.41 -12.60
N ASP A 148 6.22 -5.08 -12.99
CA ASP A 148 6.02 -4.14 -14.07
C ASP A 148 5.46 -2.79 -13.62
N PHE A 149 5.69 -2.40 -12.44
CA PHE A 149 5.17 -1.11 -11.94
C PHE A 149 5.84 0.10 -12.62
#